data_9fe2402a78a9f780788dc2e0cbf2308c
#
_entry.id   9fe2402a78a9f780788dc2e0cbf2308c
#
_cell.length_a   1.000
_cell.length_b   1.000
_cell.length_c   1.000
_cell.angle_alpha   90.00
_cell.angle_beta   90.00
_cell.angle_gamma   90.00
#
_symmetry.space_group_name_H-M   'P 1'
#
loop_
_entity.id
_entity.type
_entity.pdbx_description
1 polymer ?
#
loop_
_entity_poly.entity_id
_entity_poly.type
_entity_poly.pdbx_seq_one_letter_code
_entity_poly.pdbx_strand_id
1 'polypeptide(L)'
;RYSQDNGRPSIDPVTLIKIPIIQYMYGIKSMRQTIKEIEVNVAYRWFLGLDFYDKVPHFSTFGKNYKRRFEGTDLFEQIFTKILLQCMKQGLVDTDTMYVDATHVKAAANRKKAKKILVAKRSAKYYEDQLRKEIDEDREIHGKKPLKDKDDDDNNDPSGGIPGTQMKEQKQSTTDPESGWFHKGEHKEVFAYAVETACDKHGWILDYTIHPGNEHDSATFPALYEKLKLMGPKNMVLDAGYKSPATAKLLIDDGVMPVMPYTRPRRKEGFFSTRDFVYDEYYGTGIIRPEFFLQPT
;
A
#
# COMPACT_ATOMS: atom_id res chain seq x y z
N ARG A 1 10.24 9.68 -29.80
CA ARG A 1 10.81 8.31 -29.83
C ARG A 1 10.41 7.48 -31.06
N TYR A 2 9.67 8.03 -31.98
CA TYR A 2 9.28 7.44 -33.25
C TYR A 2 10.05 8.13 -34.37
N SER A 3 10.71 7.34 -35.27
CA SER A 3 11.32 7.90 -36.45
C SER A 3 10.23 8.24 -37.48
N GLN A 4 10.29 9.42 -38.08
CA GLN A 4 9.37 9.83 -39.14
C GLN A 4 9.80 9.30 -40.51
N ASP A 5 11.10 9.06 -40.67
CA ASP A 5 11.70 8.87 -42.01
C ASP A 5 12.26 7.46 -42.23
N ASN A 6 12.28 6.57 -41.23
CA ASN A 6 12.91 5.25 -41.36
C ASN A 6 12.07 4.13 -40.76
N GLY A 7 11.81 3.09 -41.55
CA GLY A 7 11.19 1.84 -41.13
C GLY A 7 9.68 1.74 -41.44
N ARG A 8 9.07 0.63 -41.02
CA ARG A 8 7.62 0.41 -41.13
C ARG A 8 6.85 1.47 -40.31
N PRO A 9 5.80 2.09 -40.85
CA PRO A 9 4.98 3.03 -40.11
C PRO A 9 4.58 2.46 -38.76
N SER A 10 4.84 3.22 -37.68
CA SER A 10 4.48 2.80 -36.34
C SER A 10 3.00 3.02 -36.10
N ILE A 11 2.41 2.13 -35.26
CA ILE A 11 1.05 2.32 -34.80
C ILE A 11 1.01 3.59 -33.94
N ASP A 12 -0.06 4.37 -34.06
CA ASP A 12 -0.29 5.55 -33.25
C ASP A 12 -0.20 5.18 -31.74
N PRO A 13 0.62 5.91 -30.97
CA PRO A 13 0.74 5.69 -29.54
C PRO A 13 -0.59 5.80 -28.80
N VAL A 14 -1.48 6.70 -29.21
CA VAL A 14 -2.80 6.88 -28.60
C VAL A 14 -3.63 5.63 -28.74
N THR A 15 -3.67 5.05 -29.95
CA THR A 15 -4.35 3.77 -30.22
C THR A 15 -3.77 2.65 -29.34
N LEU A 16 -2.43 2.57 -29.22
CA LEU A 16 -1.78 1.55 -28.37
C LEU A 16 -2.13 1.66 -26.90
N ILE A 17 -2.26 2.87 -26.36
CA ILE A 17 -2.62 3.11 -24.95
C ILE A 17 -4.10 2.86 -24.70
N LYS A 18 -4.96 3.12 -25.66
CA LYS A 18 -6.40 2.86 -25.56
C LYS A 18 -6.77 1.37 -25.52
N ILE A 19 -5.94 0.49 -26.13
CA ILE A 19 -6.22 -0.96 -26.13
C ILE A 19 -6.28 -1.57 -24.72
N PRO A 20 -5.30 -1.36 -23.81
CA PRO A 20 -5.42 -1.81 -22.43
C PRO A 20 -6.62 -1.22 -21.68
N ILE A 21 -7.01 0.02 -21.99
CA ILE A 21 -8.19 0.64 -21.35
C ILE A 21 -9.44 -0.19 -21.65
N ILE A 22 -9.65 -0.60 -22.91
CA ILE A 22 -10.74 -1.52 -23.28
C ILE A 22 -10.63 -2.81 -22.49
N GLN A 23 -9.44 -3.41 -22.41
CA GLN A 23 -9.22 -4.67 -21.73
C GLN A 23 -9.65 -4.60 -20.25
N TYR A 24 -9.23 -3.56 -19.53
CA TYR A 24 -9.51 -3.42 -18.10
C TYR A 24 -10.95 -2.98 -17.83
N MET A 25 -11.49 -2.04 -18.61
CA MET A 25 -12.88 -1.57 -18.45
C MET A 25 -13.90 -2.68 -18.62
N TYR A 26 -13.66 -3.60 -19.55
CA TYR A 26 -14.61 -4.69 -19.84
C TYR A 26 -14.17 -6.04 -19.24
N GLY A 27 -13.15 -6.08 -18.41
CA GLY A 27 -12.69 -7.29 -17.74
C GLY A 27 -12.23 -8.40 -18.67
N ILE A 28 -11.69 -8.05 -19.86
CA ILE A 28 -11.25 -9.03 -20.86
C ILE A 28 -9.98 -9.72 -20.36
N LYS A 29 -9.98 -11.05 -20.34
CA LYS A 29 -8.96 -11.85 -19.66
C LYS A 29 -7.54 -11.79 -20.25
N SER A 30 -7.39 -11.40 -21.51
CA SER A 30 -6.08 -11.37 -22.16
C SER A 30 -6.04 -10.40 -23.33
N MET A 31 -4.84 -9.85 -23.60
CA MET A 31 -4.60 -8.99 -24.76
C MET A 31 -4.96 -9.67 -26.09
N ARG A 32 -4.76 -10.99 -26.21
CA ARG A 32 -5.16 -11.74 -27.40
C ARG A 32 -6.67 -11.72 -27.60
N GLN A 33 -7.43 -11.91 -26.53
CA GLN A 33 -8.89 -11.84 -26.59
C GLN A 33 -9.37 -10.41 -26.87
N THR A 34 -8.72 -9.41 -26.24
CA THR A 34 -9.02 -8.00 -26.49
C THR A 34 -8.92 -7.65 -27.96
N ILE A 35 -7.83 -8.07 -28.63
CA ILE A 35 -7.65 -7.82 -30.06
C ILE A 35 -8.75 -8.49 -30.89
N LYS A 36 -9.12 -9.73 -30.58
CA LYS A 36 -10.21 -10.41 -31.28
C LYS A 36 -11.56 -9.70 -31.13
N GLU A 37 -11.84 -9.18 -29.94
CA GLU A 37 -13.06 -8.42 -29.70
C GLU A 37 -13.03 -7.07 -30.41
N ILE A 38 -11.89 -6.39 -30.46
CA ILE A 38 -11.73 -5.16 -31.24
C ILE A 38 -11.98 -5.41 -32.74
N GLU A 39 -11.58 -6.56 -33.27
CA GLU A 39 -11.78 -6.90 -34.69
C GLU A 39 -13.25 -6.89 -35.09
N VAL A 40 -14.14 -7.31 -34.19
CA VAL A 40 -15.59 -7.49 -34.47
C VAL A 40 -16.49 -6.45 -33.81
N ASN A 41 -16.00 -5.67 -32.85
CA ASN A 41 -16.80 -4.69 -32.13
C ASN A 41 -16.59 -3.27 -32.68
N VAL A 42 -17.63 -2.74 -33.31
CA VAL A 42 -17.63 -1.39 -33.92
C VAL A 42 -17.36 -0.29 -32.90
N ALA A 43 -17.90 -0.39 -31.69
CA ALA A 43 -17.69 0.61 -30.65
C ALA A 43 -16.23 0.67 -30.19
N TYR A 44 -15.57 -0.48 -30.07
CA TYR A 44 -14.15 -0.53 -29.74
C TYR A 44 -13.28 0.03 -30.87
N ARG A 45 -13.60 -0.28 -32.11
CA ARG A 45 -12.91 0.28 -33.30
C ARG A 45 -13.05 1.79 -33.34
N TRP A 46 -14.26 2.30 -33.16
CA TRP A 46 -14.53 3.73 -33.09
C TRP A 46 -13.74 4.42 -31.98
N PHE A 47 -13.75 3.85 -30.78
CA PHE A 47 -12.97 4.38 -29.65
C PHE A 47 -11.48 4.46 -29.94
N LEU A 48 -10.94 3.49 -30.67
CA LEU A 48 -9.54 3.44 -31.09
C LEU A 48 -9.23 4.38 -32.27
N GLY A 49 -10.24 4.92 -32.95
CA GLY A 49 -10.09 5.69 -34.19
C GLY A 49 -9.76 4.82 -35.39
N LEU A 50 -10.19 3.55 -35.38
CA LEU A 50 -10.01 2.59 -36.49
C LEU A 50 -11.27 2.53 -37.37
N ASP A 51 -11.08 2.63 -38.68
CA ASP A 51 -12.13 2.37 -39.67
C ASP A 51 -12.35 0.86 -39.85
N PHE A 52 -13.45 0.48 -40.52
CA PHE A 52 -13.80 -0.92 -40.77
C PHE A 52 -12.70 -1.69 -41.51
N TYR A 53 -11.97 -1.04 -42.39
CA TYR A 53 -10.91 -1.64 -43.20
C TYR A 53 -9.53 -1.57 -42.55
N ASP A 54 -9.39 -0.84 -41.45
CA ASP A 54 -8.12 -0.71 -40.76
C ASP A 54 -7.72 -2.02 -40.08
N LYS A 55 -6.44 -2.37 -40.18
CA LYS A 55 -5.90 -3.54 -39.49
C LYS A 55 -5.74 -3.28 -38.00
N VAL A 56 -6.39 -4.10 -37.19
CA VAL A 56 -6.18 -4.10 -35.74
C VAL A 56 -4.76 -4.54 -35.41
N PRO A 57 -4.06 -3.87 -34.48
CA PRO A 57 -2.72 -4.26 -34.08
C PRO A 57 -2.63 -5.70 -33.55
N HIS A 58 -1.56 -6.41 -33.85
CA HIS A 58 -1.35 -7.74 -33.30
C HIS A 58 -1.19 -7.68 -31.77
N PHE A 59 -1.71 -8.64 -31.02
CA PHE A 59 -1.74 -8.66 -29.55
C PHE A 59 -0.34 -8.49 -28.91
N SER A 60 0.75 -8.95 -29.57
CA SER A 60 2.11 -8.76 -29.05
C SER A 60 2.67 -7.34 -29.27
N THR A 61 1.99 -6.52 -30.05
CA THR A 61 2.50 -5.19 -30.42
C THR A 61 2.52 -4.25 -29.23
N PHE A 62 1.46 -4.29 -28.40
CA PHE A 62 1.43 -3.50 -27.17
C PHE A 62 2.60 -3.87 -26.25
N GLY A 63 2.77 -5.15 -25.90
CA GLY A 63 3.84 -5.60 -25.01
C GLY A 63 5.25 -5.24 -25.50
N LYS A 64 5.49 -5.37 -26.82
CA LYS A 64 6.78 -4.98 -27.41
C LYS A 64 7.02 -3.47 -27.35
N ASN A 65 5.99 -2.65 -27.61
CA ASN A 65 6.10 -1.21 -27.50
C ASN A 65 6.18 -0.74 -26.05
N TYR A 66 5.43 -1.36 -25.13
CA TYR A 66 5.54 -1.09 -23.71
C TYR A 66 7.00 -1.25 -23.27
N LYS A 67 7.58 -2.43 -23.46
CA LYS A 67 8.97 -2.71 -23.03
C LYS A 67 10.02 -1.78 -23.67
N ARG A 68 9.82 -1.37 -24.91
CA ARG A 68 10.82 -0.56 -25.64
C ARG A 68 10.69 0.94 -25.42
N ARG A 69 9.50 1.42 -25.07
CA ARG A 69 9.17 2.85 -25.15
C ARG A 69 8.53 3.42 -23.89
N PHE A 70 7.73 2.63 -23.19
CA PHE A 70 6.94 3.08 -22.04
C PHE A 70 7.48 2.57 -20.70
N GLU A 71 8.14 1.41 -20.68
CA GLU A 71 8.78 0.87 -19.49
C GLU A 71 9.82 1.86 -18.94
N GLY A 72 9.78 2.08 -17.62
CA GLY A 72 10.64 3.03 -16.93
C GLY A 72 10.31 4.50 -17.20
N THR A 73 9.13 4.80 -17.75
CA THR A 73 8.58 6.16 -17.86
C THR A 73 7.39 6.33 -16.93
N ASP A 74 7.14 7.57 -16.51
CA ASP A 74 6.00 7.98 -15.69
C ASP A 74 4.72 8.27 -16.51
N LEU A 75 4.67 7.81 -17.77
CA LEU A 75 3.59 8.13 -18.72
C LEU A 75 2.19 7.78 -18.16
N PHE A 76 2.03 6.61 -17.56
CA PHE A 76 0.74 6.18 -17.03
C PHE A 76 0.34 6.96 -15.79
N GLU A 77 1.29 7.32 -14.93
CA GLU A 77 1.06 8.23 -13.80
C GLU A 77 0.63 9.61 -14.27
N GLN A 78 1.29 10.16 -15.30
CA GLN A 78 0.89 11.45 -15.89
C GLN A 78 -0.51 11.42 -16.48
N ILE A 79 -0.90 10.32 -17.14
CA ILE A 79 -2.27 10.15 -17.68
C ILE A 79 -3.27 10.11 -16.53
N PHE A 80 -3.01 9.31 -15.49
CA PHE A 80 -3.84 9.21 -14.31
C PHE A 80 -4.03 10.58 -13.65
N THR A 81 -2.94 11.28 -13.37
CA THR A 81 -2.96 12.61 -12.74
C THR A 81 -3.76 13.63 -13.57
N LYS A 82 -3.59 13.62 -14.90
CA LYS A 82 -4.35 14.51 -15.77
C LYS A 82 -5.85 14.25 -15.71
N ILE A 83 -6.26 12.99 -15.73
CA ILE A 83 -7.67 12.60 -15.62
C ILE A 83 -8.23 13.03 -14.26
N LEU A 84 -7.51 12.71 -13.17
CA LEU A 84 -7.91 13.09 -11.82
C LEU A 84 -8.10 14.61 -11.68
N LEU A 85 -7.14 15.40 -12.16
CA LEU A 85 -7.23 16.85 -12.14
C LEU A 85 -8.44 17.39 -12.94
N GLN A 86 -8.81 16.74 -14.05
CA GLN A 86 -10.02 17.10 -14.78
C GLN A 86 -11.27 16.80 -13.98
N CYS A 87 -11.33 15.64 -13.32
CA CYS A 87 -12.44 15.27 -12.45
C CYS A 87 -12.57 16.24 -11.26
N MET A 88 -11.45 16.61 -10.63
CA MET A 88 -11.41 17.62 -9.56
C MET A 88 -11.92 19.00 -10.03
N LYS A 89 -11.51 19.45 -11.22
CA LYS A 89 -11.99 20.72 -11.79
C LYS A 89 -13.49 20.74 -12.05
N GLN A 90 -14.08 19.57 -12.31
CA GLN A 90 -15.54 19.41 -12.49
C GLN A 90 -16.29 19.24 -11.16
N GLY A 91 -15.59 19.24 -10.01
CA GLY A 91 -16.20 19.05 -8.70
C GLY A 91 -16.72 17.62 -8.46
N LEU A 92 -16.19 16.63 -9.19
CA LEU A 92 -16.59 15.23 -9.07
C LEU A 92 -15.90 14.51 -7.90
N VAL A 93 -14.78 15.06 -7.43
CA VAL A 93 -13.91 14.45 -6.42
C VAL A 93 -14.00 15.25 -5.13
N ASP A 94 -14.16 14.55 -4.02
CA ASP A 94 -14.15 15.10 -2.66
C ASP A 94 -12.90 14.64 -1.91
N THR A 95 -12.02 15.58 -1.57
CA THR A 95 -10.76 15.27 -0.88
C THR A 95 -10.84 15.41 0.64
N ASP A 96 -11.96 15.85 1.21
CA ASP A 96 -12.11 16.06 2.66
C ASP A 96 -11.96 14.75 3.45
N THR A 97 -12.52 13.67 2.93
CA THR A 97 -12.42 12.34 3.57
C THR A 97 -11.91 11.31 2.58
N MET A 98 -10.77 10.73 2.89
CA MET A 98 -10.12 9.72 2.08
C MET A 98 -10.19 8.35 2.74
N TYR A 99 -10.42 7.32 1.93
CA TYR A 99 -10.48 5.92 2.35
C TYR A 99 -9.29 5.18 1.74
N VAL A 100 -8.53 4.49 2.56
CA VAL A 100 -7.34 3.74 2.12
C VAL A 100 -7.52 2.26 2.40
N ASP A 101 -7.25 1.45 1.39
CA ASP A 101 -7.26 -0.01 1.48
C ASP A 101 -6.21 -0.62 0.56
N ALA A 102 -5.75 -1.82 0.90
CA ALA A 102 -4.76 -2.55 0.13
C ALA A 102 -5.34 -3.84 -0.48
N THR A 103 -5.11 -4.01 -1.76
CA THR A 103 -5.50 -5.22 -2.49
C THR A 103 -4.26 -5.98 -2.98
N HIS A 104 -4.24 -7.31 -2.79
CA HIS A 104 -3.14 -8.13 -3.26
C HIS A 104 -3.39 -8.64 -4.68
N VAL A 105 -2.47 -8.30 -5.58
CA VAL A 105 -2.47 -8.73 -6.98
C VAL A 105 -1.42 -9.81 -7.16
N LYS A 106 -1.84 -10.99 -7.66
CA LYS A 106 -0.92 -12.10 -7.91
C LYS A 106 0.10 -11.73 -8.98
N ALA A 107 1.37 -11.90 -8.66
CA ALA A 107 2.47 -11.72 -9.59
C ALA A 107 2.52 -12.83 -10.66
N ALA A 108 3.03 -12.49 -11.83
CA ALA A 108 3.29 -13.46 -12.91
C ALA A 108 4.57 -14.28 -12.62
N ALA A 109 4.73 -14.72 -11.38
CA ALA A 109 5.91 -15.41 -10.88
C ALA A 109 5.67 -16.92 -10.70
N ASN A 110 6.71 -17.72 -11.00
CA ASN A 110 6.65 -19.16 -10.80
C ASN A 110 6.94 -19.50 -9.33
N ARG A 111 5.95 -20.07 -8.61
CA ARG A 111 6.07 -20.47 -7.18
C ARG A 111 7.25 -21.41 -6.91
N LYS A 112 7.60 -22.28 -7.87
CA LYS A 112 8.67 -23.27 -7.72
C LYS A 112 10.06 -22.68 -7.96
N LYS A 113 10.15 -21.54 -8.64
CA LYS A 113 11.40 -20.83 -8.92
C LYS A 113 11.63 -19.72 -7.91
N ALA A 114 12.00 -20.12 -6.70
CA ALA A 114 12.28 -19.21 -5.61
C ALA A 114 13.62 -19.54 -4.97
N LYS A 115 14.33 -18.51 -4.50
CA LYS A 115 15.52 -18.62 -3.64
C LYS A 115 15.21 -18.04 -2.27
N LYS A 116 15.88 -18.54 -1.24
CA LYS A 116 15.86 -17.94 0.08
C LYS A 116 16.90 -16.81 0.13
N ILE A 117 16.49 -15.66 0.59
CA ILE A 117 17.35 -14.50 0.83
C ILE A 117 17.20 -14.07 2.29
N LEU A 118 18.28 -13.54 2.86
CA LEU A 118 18.23 -12.89 4.16
C LEU A 118 17.88 -11.42 3.94
N VAL A 119 16.77 -10.98 4.52
CA VAL A 119 16.31 -9.58 4.45
C VAL A 119 16.26 -9.02 5.85
N ALA A 120 16.76 -7.80 6.01
CA ALA A 120 16.60 -7.07 7.26
C ALA A 120 15.11 -6.93 7.56
N LYS A 121 14.70 -7.30 8.77
CA LYS A 121 13.33 -7.15 9.23
C LYS A 121 13.02 -5.65 9.33
N ARG A 122 12.47 -5.06 8.28
CA ARG A 122 11.81 -3.75 8.37
C ARG A 122 10.53 -3.96 9.18
N SER A 123 10.66 -3.93 10.49
CA SER A 123 9.55 -4.18 11.39
C SER A 123 8.94 -2.85 11.81
N ALA A 124 7.73 -2.93 12.31
CA ALA A 124 7.12 -1.90 13.14
C ALA A 124 8.08 -1.37 14.23
N LYS A 125 9.07 -2.17 14.63
CA LYS A 125 10.14 -1.80 15.55
C LYS A 125 10.96 -0.58 15.08
N TYR A 126 11.19 -0.39 13.78
CA TYR A 126 11.88 0.82 13.30
C TYR A 126 11.08 2.09 13.62
N TYR A 127 9.78 2.04 13.39
CA TYR A 127 8.89 3.17 13.71
C TYR A 127 8.65 3.30 15.20
N GLU A 128 8.62 2.17 15.94
CA GLU A 128 8.58 2.17 17.40
C GLU A 128 9.85 2.77 17.99
N ASP A 129 11.03 2.47 17.44
CA ASP A 129 12.30 3.03 17.89
C ASP A 129 12.41 4.53 17.58
N GLN A 130 11.88 4.99 16.43
CA GLN A 130 11.80 6.42 16.11
C GLN A 130 10.84 7.13 17.07
N LEU A 131 9.64 6.59 17.25
CA LEU A 131 8.65 7.14 18.19
C LEU A 131 9.19 7.17 19.62
N ARG A 132 9.94 6.14 20.02
CA ARG A 132 10.55 6.08 21.35
C ARG A 132 11.60 7.17 21.54
N LYS A 133 12.44 7.42 20.54
CA LYS A 133 13.41 8.54 20.59
C LYS A 133 12.73 9.88 20.74
N GLU A 134 11.68 10.13 19.94
CA GLU A 134 10.90 11.37 20.03
C GLU A 134 10.23 11.52 21.40
N ILE A 135 9.69 10.42 21.97
CA ILE A 135 9.13 10.43 23.34
C ILE A 135 10.20 10.72 24.37
N ASP A 136 11.39 10.15 24.24
CA ASP A 136 12.47 10.36 25.18
C ASP A 136 13.04 11.79 25.07
N GLU A 137 13.13 12.37 23.88
CA GLU A 137 13.46 13.78 23.65
C GLU A 137 12.41 14.72 24.30
N ASP A 138 11.11 14.45 24.10
CA ASP A 138 10.04 15.22 24.75
C ASP A 138 10.10 15.11 26.28
N ARG A 139 10.38 13.92 26.80
CA ARG A 139 10.55 13.70 28.24
C ARG A 139 11.74 14.46 28.82
N GLU A 140 12.84 14.53 28.09
CA GLU A 140 14.04 15.28 28.48
C GLU A 140 13.74 16.79 28.56
N ILE A 141 13.05 17.32 27.56
CA ILE A 141 12.57 18.73 27.54
C ILE A 141 11.72 19.03 28.77
N HIS A 142 10.91 18.08 29.23
CA HIS A 142 10.05 18.22 30.42
C HIS A 142 10.69 17.75 31.72
N GLY A 143 12.02 17.53 31.75
CA GLY A 143 12.78 17.14 32.93
C GLY A 143 12.47 15.72 33.45
N LYS A 144 11.89 14.87 32.61
CA LYS A 144 11.56 13.48 32.95
C LYS A 144 12.68 12.54 32.48
N LYS A 145 12.91 11.45 33.20
CA LYS A 145 13.87 10.41 32.79
C LYS A 145 13.40 9.68 31.54
N PRO A 146 14.30 9.25 30.65
CA PRO A 146 13.96 8.40 29.51
C PRO A 146 13.16 7.15 29.92
N LEU A 147 12.42 6.58 28.98
CA LEU A 147 11.71 5.32 29.22
C LEU A 147 12.73 4.21 29.50
N LYS A 148 12.52 3.43 30.55
CA LYS A 148 13.34 2.25 30.81
C LYS A 148 13.26 1.29 29.63
N ASP A 149 14.39 0.75 29.21
CA ASP A 149 14.40 -0.34 28.25
C ASP A 149 13.63 -1.52 28.84
N LYS A 150 12.74 -2.10 28.06
CA LYS A 150 12.23 -3.43 28.37
C LYS A 150 13.42 -4.36 28.21
N ASP A 151 13.82 -5.01 29.29
CA ASP A 151 14.86 -6.04 29.26
C ASP A 151 14.51 -7.06 28.17
N ASP A 152 15.24 -7.04 27.08
CA ASP A 152 15.17 -8.02 25.99
C ASP A 152 15.87 -9.30 26.48
N ASP A 153 15.21 -10.05 27.34
CA ASP A 153 15.69 -11.33 27.85
C ASP A 153 15.65 -12.47 26.80
N ASP A 154 15.48 -12.13 25.52
CA ASP A 154 15.38 -13.10 24.42
C ASP A 154 16.41 -12.89 23.29
N ASN A 155 17.59 -12.34 23.62
CA ASN A 155 18.71 -12.20 22.67
C ASN A 155 19.72 -13.36 22.79
N ASN A 156 19.35 -14.52 22.26
CA ASN A 156 20.31 -15.57 21.97
C ASN A 156 20.31 -15.87 20.47
N ASP A 157 20.87 -14.93 19.66
CA ASP A 157 21.11 -15.14 18.23
C ASP A 157 22.64 -15.21 18.00
N PRO A 158 23.20 -16.35 17.56
CA PRO A 158 24.63 -16.55 17.36
C PRO A 158 25.20 -15.96 16.07
N SER A 159 24.43 -15.24 15.27
CA SER A 159 24.89 -14.61 14.05
C SER A 159 25.30 -13.16 14.32
N GLY A 160 26.62 -12.88 14.35
CA GLY A 160 27.25 -11.60 14.62
C GLY A 160 26.85 -10.46 13.64
N GLY A 161 25.58 -10.10 13.62
CA GLY A 161 25.02 -8.99 12.87
C GLY A 161 25.02 -7.70 13.70
N ILE A 162 24.90 -6.57 13.03
CA ILE A 162 24.80 -5.22 13.61
C ILE A 162 23.71 -5.22 14.69
N PRO A 163 24.00 -4.72 15.91
CA PRO A 163 23.01 -4.71 17.00
C PRO A 163 21.73 -4.01 16.59
N GLY A 164 20.60 -4.73 16.63
CA GLY A 164 19.27 -4.19 16.32
C GLY A 164 18.64 -4.62 15.00
N THR A 165 19.36 -5.29 14.10
CA THR A 165 18.79 -5.72 12.82
C THR A 165 18.54 -7.23 12.83
N GLN A 166 17.31 -7.62 13.16
CA GLN A 166 16.90 -9.02 12.99
C GLN A 166 16.78 -9.34 11.49
N MET A 167 17.52 -10.35 11.04
CA MET A 167 17.44 -10.87 9.67
C MET A 167 16.38 -11.97 9.61
N LYS A 168 15.54 -11.93 8.61
CA LYS A 168 14.53 -12.95 8.35
C LYS A 168 14.79 -13.61 7.01
N GLU A 169 14.75 -14.95 6.98
CA GLU A 169 14.72 -15.68 5.70
C GLU A 169 13.41 -15.37 4.96
N GLN A 170 13.53 -14.92 3.74
CA GLN A 170 12.42 -14.61 2.86
C GLN A 170 12.58 -15.34 1.54
N LYS A 171 11.46 -15.86 1.01
CA LYS A 171 11.43 -16.39 -0.35
C LYS A 171 11.37 -15.25 -1.35
N GLN A 172 12.30 -15.20 -2.28
CA GLN A 172 12.30 -14.28 -3.41
C GLN A 172 12.13 -15.06 -4.71
N SER A 173 11.25 -14.58 -5.59
CA SER A 173 11.10 -15.14 -6.93
C SER A 173 12.34 -14.88 -7.77
N THR A 174 12.76 -15.87 -8.56
CA THR A 174 13.84 -15.67 -9.54
C THR A 174 13.34 -15.14 -10.87
N THR A 175 12.03 -15.23 -11.13
CA THR A 175 11.38 -14.74 -12.36
C THR A 175 10.81 -13.34 -12.22
N ASP A 176 10.50 -12.93 -10.99
CA ASP A 176 9.96 -11.64 -10.64
C ASP A 176 10.46 -11.26 -9.24
N PRO A 177 11.71 -10.75 -9.12
CA PRO A 177 12.36 -10.49 -7.84
C PRO A 177 11.71 -9.40 -6.99
N GLU A 178 10.94 -8.51 -7.60
CA GLU A 178 10.24 -7.40 -6.93
C GLU A 178 8.97 -7.84 -6.23
N SER A 179 8.41 -9.00 -6.62
CA SER A 179 7.21 -9.55 -5.98
C SER A 179 7.50 -10.11 -4.59
N GLY A 180 6.57 -9.89 -3.66
CA GLY A 180 6.65 -10.42 -2.30
C GLY A 180 5.98 -11.78 -2.16
N TRP A 181 6.54 -12.63 -1.28
CA TRP A 181 5.89 -13.91 -0.92
C TRP A 181 4.75 -13.65 0.05
N PHE A 182 3.53 -13.76 -0.43
CA PHE A 182 2.31 -13.47 0.30
C PHE A 182 1.61 -14.76 0.74
N HIS A 183 1.16 -14.75 2.00
CA HIS A 183 0.42 -15.85 2.60
C HIS A 183 -0.94 -15.34 3.10
N LYS A 184 -2.03 -15.90 2.58
CA LYS A 184 -3.39 -15.57 3.00
C LYS A 184 -4.13 -16.84 3.39
N GLY A 185 -4.32 -17.04 4.69
CA GLY A 185 -4.96 -18.22 5.24
C GLY A 185 -4.15 -19.51 5.00
N GLU A 186 -4.72 -20.65 5.33
CA GLU A 186 -4.01 -21.95 5.35
C GLU A 186 -3.59 -22.47 3.95
N HIS A 187 -4.14 -21.93 2.86
CA HIS A 187 -4.01 -22.56 1.54
C HIS A 187 -3.51 -21.66 0.40
N LYS A 188 -3.24 -20.39 0.62
CA LYS A 188 -2.81 -19.50 -0.46
C LYS A 188 -1.45 -18.87 -0.18
N GLU A 189 -0.41 -19.50 -0.67
CA GLU A 189 0.93 -18.95 -0.73
C GLU A 189 1.26 -18.61 -2.19
N VAL A 190 1.46 -17.35 -2.50
CA VAL A 190 1.77 -16.88 -3.85
C VAL A 190 2.73 -15.70 -3.81
N PHE A 191 3.46 -15.49 -4.89
CA PHE A 191 4.10 -14.20 -5.12
C PHE A 191 3.05 -13.18 -5.53
N ALA A 192 3.03 -12.03 -4.86
CA ALA A 192 2.05 -10.99 -5.07
C ALA A 192 2.65 -9.59 -4.87
N TYR A 193 1.92 -8.61 -5.36
CA TYR A 193 2.09 -7.20 -5.04
C TYR A 193 0.91 -6.74 -4.18
N ALA A 194 1.17 -5.88 -3.21
CA ALA A 194 0.16 -5.10 -2.53
C ALA A 194 -0.03 -3.79 -3.30
N VAL A 195 -1.25 -3.51 -3.71
CA VAL A 195 -1.64 -2.24 -4.32
C VAL A 195 -2.46 -1.50 -3.29
N GLU A 196 -1.85 -0.53 -2.65
CA GLU A 196 -2.54 0.41 -1.77
C GLU A 196 -3.21 1.48 -2.62
N THR A 197 -4.47 1.73 -2.38
CA THR A 197 -5.25 2.75 -3.08
C THR A 197 -5.96 3.65 -2.10
N ALA A 198 -5.97 4.95 -2.39
CA ALA A 198 -6.82 5.91 -1.71
C ALA A 198 -7.97 6.30 -2.63
N CYS A 199 -9.17 6.36 -2.09
CA CYS A 199 -10.33 6.86 -2.81
C CYS A 199 -11.14 7.85 -1.96
N ASP A 200 -11.97 8.64 -2.63
CA ASP A 200 -12.94 9.49 -1.97
C ASP A 200 -14.24 8.72 -1.62
N LYS A 201 -15.21 9.39 -1.00
CA LYS A 201 -16.51 8.81 -0.66
C LYS A 201 -17.36 8.36 -1.86
N HIS A 202 -17.02 8.78 -3.06
CA HIS A 202 -17.71 8.42 -4.31
C HIS A 202 -16.97 7.27 -5.04
N GLY A 203 -15.83 6.83 -4.53
CA GLY A 203 -15.01 5.78 -5.12
C GLY A 203 -14.03 6.26 -6.19
N TRP A 204 -13.82 7.57 -6.33
CA TRP A 204 -12.77 8.09 -7.20
C TRP A 204 -11.41 7.79 -6.60
N ILE A 205 -10.54 7.12 -7.36
CA ILE A 205 -9.16 6.85 -6.93
C ILE A 205 -8.38 8.16 -6.96
N LEU A 206 -7.79 8.51 -5.82
CA LEU A 206 -7.02 9.74 -5.63
C LEU A 206 -5.54 9.51 -5.90
N ASP A 207 -4.99 8.43 -5.39
CA ASP A 207 -3.62 7.97 -5.67
C ASP A 207 -3.47 6.50 -5.29
N TYR A 208 -2.32 5.93 -5.62
CA TYR A 208 -1.97 4.56 -5.30
C TYR A 208 -0.46 4.39 -5.13
N THR A 209 -0.08 3.33 -4.41
CA THR A 209 1.31 2.82 -4.36
C THR A 209 1.31 1.32 -4.56
N ILE A 210 2.44 0.80 -5.03
CA ILE A 210 2.61 -0.64 -5.29
C ILE A 210 3.85 -1.10 -4.51
N HIS A 211 3.67 -2.14 -3.70
CA HIS A 211 4.69 -2.70 -2.83
C HIS A 211 4.77 -4.22 -2.98
N PRO A 212 5.87 -4.86 -2.58
CA PRO A 212 5.92 -6.32 -2.44
C PRO A 212 4.81 -6.81 -1.50
N GLY A 213 4.09 -7.86 -1.88
CA GLY A 213 2.90 -8.33 -1.16
C GLY A 213 3.13 -8.90 0.24
N ASN A 214 4.36 -8.92 0.71
CA ASN A 214 4.75 -9.34 2.05
C ASN A 214 5.10 -8.17 2.99
N GLU A 215 5.00 -6.95 2.53
CA GLU A 215 5.14 -5.77 3.36
C GLU A 215 3.82 -5.50 4.10
N HIS A 216 3.92 -4.98 5.31
CA HIS A 216 2.75 -4.70 6.14
C HIS A 216 2.19 -3.31 5.80
N ASP A 217 0.85 -3.20 5.74
CA ASP A 217 0.15 -1.97 5.34
C ASP A 217 0.58 -0.74 6.16
N SER A 218 0.81 -0.90 7.46
CA SER A 218 1.29 0.20 8.32
C SER A 218 2.72 0.66 8.00
N ALA A 219 3.51 -0.16 7.30
CA ALA A 219 4.88 0.20 6.90
C ALA A 219 4.92 0.86 5.51
N THR A 220 3.93 0.58 4.67
CA THR A 220 3.84 1.10 3.29
C THR A 220 3.03 2.39 3.22
N PHE A 221 2.05 2.57 4.11
CA PHE A 221 1.15 3.72 4.18
C PHE A 221 1.84 5.09 4.12
N PRO A 222 2.96 5.37 4.82
CA PRO A 222 3.61 6.67 4.74
C PRO A 222 3.96 7.10 3.32
N ALA A 223 4.33 6.15 2.45
CA ALA A 223 4.66 6.45 1.04
C ALA A 223 3.43 6.90 0.23
N LEU A 224 2.27 6.33 0.49
CA LEU A 224 1.01 6.76 -0.10
C LEU A 224 0.57 8.09 0.50
N TYR A 225 0.65 8.24 1.82
CA TYR A 225 0.23 9.45 2.53
C TYR A 225 1.00 10.71 2.06
N GLU A 226 2.30 10.61 1.79
CA GLU A 226 3.08 11.73 1.25
C GLU A 226 2.52 12.29 -0.06
N LYS A 227 1.89 11.46 -0.88
CA LYS A 227 1.20 11.91 -2.10
C LYS A 227 -0.16 12.53 -1.78
N LEU A 228 -0.90 11.95 -0.84
CA LEU A 228 -2.27 12.35 -0.50
C LEU A 228 -2.33 13.66 0.30
N LYS A 229 -1.36 13.92 1.16
CA LYS A 229 -1.36 15.12 2.03
C LYS A 229 -1.39 16.42 1.25
N LEU A 230 -0.88 16.44 0.02
CA LEU A 230 -0.94 17.60 -0.87
C LEU A 230 -2.37 17.99 -1.30
N MET A 231 -3.31 17.05 -1.18
CA MET A 231 -4.73 17.28 -1.48
C MET A 231 -5.51 17.83 -0.28
N GLY A 232 -4.89 17.96 0.90
CA GLY A 232 -5.45 18.55 2.11
C GLY A 232 -6.59 17.76 2.75
N PRO A 233 -6.45 16.44 3.00
CA PRO A 233 -7.50 15.66 3.65
C PRO A 233 -7.76 16.16 5.08
N LYS A 234 -9.02 16.13 5.51
CA LYS A 234 -9.42 16.37 6.90
C LYS A 234 -9.53 15.07 7.69
N ASN A 235 -9.99 14.02 7.03
CA ASN A 235 -10.19 12.71 7.65
C ASN A 235 -9.54 11.63 6.78
N MET A 236 -8.88 10.66 7.44
CA MET A 236 -8.29 9.49 6.79
C MET A 236 -8.89 8.22 7.40
N VAL A 237 -9.66 7.49 6.61
CA VAL A 237 -10.31 6.24 7.02
C VAL A 237 -9.42 5.07 6.62
N LEU A 238 -9.00 4.31 7.62
CA LEU A 238 -8.03 3.23 7.50
C LEU A 238 -8.60 1.97 8.14
N ASP A 239 -8.28 0.81 7.60
CA ASP A 239 -8.64 -0.46 8.23
C ASP A 239 -7.74 -0.83 9.43
N ALA A 240 -7.98 -1.99 10.03
CA ALA A 240 -7.21 -2.45 11.19
C ALA A 240 -5.74 -2.78 10.86
N GLY A 241 -5.42 -3.06 9.62
CA GLY A 241 -4.06 -3.34 9.15
C GLY A 241 -3.13 -2.13 9.27
N TYR A 242 -3.68 -0.94 9.10
CA TYR A 242 -2.93 0.33 9.21
C TYR A 242 -2.79 0.84 10.64
N LYS A 243 -3.51 0.23 11.59
CA LYS A 243 -3.59 0.73 12.95
C LYS A 243 -2.27 0.57 13.69
N SER A 244 -1.52 1.64 13.79
CA SER A 244 -0.31 1.74 14.61
C SER A 244 -0.23 3.12 15.28
N PRO A 245 0.44 3.25 16.43
CA PRO A 245 0.70 4.55 17.04
C PRO A 245 1.41 5.52 16.09
N ALA A 246 2.37 5.02 15.32
CA ALA A 246 3.11 5.81 14.34
C ALA A 246 2.22 6.36 13.22
N THR A 247 1.31 5.55 12.67
CA THR A 247 0.33 5.98 11.67
C THR A 247 -0.61 7.05 12.24
N ALA A 248 -1.10 6.83 13.47
CA ALA A 248 -1.98 7.81 14.13
C ALA A 248 -1.25 9.14 14.39
N LYS A 249 -0.01 9.08 14.90
CA LYS A 249 0.82 10.26 15.14
C LYS A 249 1.07 11.04 13.84
N LEU A 250 1.49 10.36 12.77
CA LEU A 250 1.75 10.97 11.47
C LEU A 250 0.56 11.80 10.97
N LEU A 251 -0.65 11.26 11.07
CA LEU A 251 -1.87 11.95 10.65
C LEU A 251 -2.23 13.12 11.57
N ILE A 252 -2.14 12.93 12.89
CA ILE A 252 -2.49 13.95 13.87
C ILE A 252 -1.53 15.14 13.81
N ASP A 253 -0.23 14.90 13.62
CA ASP A 253 0.78 15.96 13.49
C ASP A 253 0.51 16.84 12.26
N ASP A 254 -0.04 16.28 11.19
CA ASP A 254 -0.47 17.04 9.98
C ASP A 254 -1.91 17.60 10.11
N GLY A 255 -2.56 17.47 11.29
CA GLY A 255 -3.93 17.96 11.53
C GLY A 255 -5.03 17.11 10.86
N VAL A 256 -4.71 15.91 10.42
CA VAL A 256 -5.66 14.98 9.80
C VAL A 256 -6.24 14.02 10.85
N MET A 257 -7.57 13.88 10.88
CA MET A 257 -8.25 12.98 11.81
C MET A 257 -8.12 11.51 11.34
N PRO A 258 -7.41 10.64 12.07
CA PRO A 258 -7.37 9.21 11.76
C PRO A 258 -8.68 8.54 12.20
N VAL A 259 -9.38 7.91 11.25
CA VAL A 259 -10.58 7.12 11.51
C VAL A 259 -10.23 5.65 11.35
N MET A 260 -10.07 4.94 12.46
CA MET A 260 -9.66 3.55 12.50
C MET A 260 -10.65 2.71 13.31
N PRO A 261 -10.86 1.42 12.97
CA PRO A 261 -11.77 0.57 13.71
C PRO A 261 -11.29 0.35 15.15
N TYR A 262 -12.23 0.32 16.07
CA TYR A 262 -11.92 -0.05 17.45
C TYR A 262 -11.49 -1.53 17.49
N THR A 263 -10.31 -1.76 18.01
CA THR A 263 -9.80 -3.12 18.27
C THR A 263 -9.89 -3.39 19.76
N ARG A 264 -10.68 -4.41 20.13
CA ARG A 264 -10.80 -4.81 21.53
C ARG A 264 -9.42 -5.24 22.06
N PRO A 265 -8.92 -4.66 23.17
CA PRO A 265 -7.67 -5.10 23.74
C PRO A 265 -7.72 -6.60 24.07
N ARG A 266 -6.69 -7.35 23.66
CA ARG A 266 -6.58 -8.77 24.02
C ARG A 266 -6.23 -8.85 25.51
N ARG A 267 -7.14 -9.39 26.31
CA ARG A 267 -6.87 -9.67 27.72
C ARG A 267 -5.93 -10.88 27.82
N LYS A 268 -4.80 -10.71 28.50
CA LYS A 268 -3.98 -11.84 28.94
C LYS A 268 -4.55 -12.31 30.27
N GLU A 269 -4.68 -13.62 30.44
CA GLU A 269 -5.11 -14.23 31.70
C GLU A 269 -4.20 -13.77 32.86
N GLY A 270 -4.78 -13.38 33.98
CA GLY A 270 -4.05 -12.85 35.13
C GLY A 270 -3.69 -11.35 35.07
N PHE A 271 -4.05 -10.63 34.01
CA PHE A 271 -3.79 -9.19 33.88
C PHE A 271 -5.08 -8.37 33.86
N PHE A 272 -5.02 -7.17 34.45
CA PHE A 272 -6.10 -6.19 34.36
C PHE A 272 -6.26 -5.68 32.92
N SER A 273 -7.48 -5.41 32.52
CA SER A 273 -7.81 -4.75 31.26
C SER A 273 -7.83 -3.23 31.44
N THR A 274 -7.75 -2.47 30.35
CA THR A 274 -7.87 -1.00 30.40
C THR A 274 -9.17 -0.52 31.06
N ARG A 275 -10.23 -1.34 31.09
CA ARG A 275 -11.52 -1.02 31.72
C ARG A 275 -11.48 -1.15 33.23
N ASP A 276 -10.49 -1.86 33.76
CA ASP A 276 -10.33 -2.10 35.19
C ASP A 276 -9.62 -0.90 35.86
N PHE A 277 -9.17 0.08 35.05
CA PHE A 277 -8.56 1.32 35.52
C PHE A 277 -9.51 2.51 35.32
N VAL A 278 -9.43 3.47 36.24
CA VAL A 278 -10.01 4.81 36.11
C VAL A 278 -8.86 5.81 36.07
N TYR A 279 -8.90 6.73 35.14
CA TYR A 279 -7.92 7.82 35.11
C TYR A 279 -8.26 8.83 36.20
N ASP A 280 -7.28 9.09 37.05
CA ASP A 280 -7.36 10.15 38.08
C ASP A 280 -6.71 11.41 37.52
N GLU A 281 -7.52 12.42 37.24
CA GLU A 281 -7.06 13.69 36.64
C GLU A 281 -6.17 14.46 37.64
N TYR A 282 -6.38 14.30 38.95
CA TYR A 282 -5.61 15.01 39.96
C TYR A 282 -4.18 14.50 40.08
N TYR A 283 -4.00 13.17 40.08
CA TYR A 283 -2.67 12.55 40.14
C TYR A 283 -2.07 12.27 38.77
N GLY A 284 -2.82 12.42 37.66
CA GLY A 284 -2.38 12.11 36.31
C GLY A 284 -2.05 10.64 36.10
N THR A 285 -2.68 9.73 36.84
CA THR A 285 -2.40 8.29 36.84
C THR A 285 -3.66 7.45 36.69
N GLY A 286 -3.50 6.22 36.18
CA GLY A 286 -4.59 5.25 36.17
C GLY A 286 -4.66 4.50 37.50
N ILE A 287 -5.82 4.54 38.16
CA ILE A 287 -6.10 3.83 39.40
C ILE A 287 -6.96 2.62 39.09
N ILE A 288 -6.65 1.45 39.69
CA ILE A 288 -7.50 0.26 39.60
C ILE A 288 -8.84 0.54 40.29
N ARG A 289 -9.94 0.21 39.63
CA ARG A 289 -11.28 0.40 40.19
C ARG A 289 -11.43 -0.31 41.54
N PRO A 290 -11.98 0.36 42.54
CA PRO A 290 -12.12 -0.20 43.90
C PRO A 290 -12.86 -1.54 43.99
N GLU A 291 -13.79 -1.78 43.07
CA GLU A 291 -14.59 -3.01 43.02
C GLU A 291 -13.73 -4.30 42.84
N PHE A 292 -12.51 -4.17 42.29
CA PHE A 292 -11.59 -5.31 42.16
C PHE A 292 -10.84 -5.67 43.45
N PHE A 293 -10.82 -4.79 44.43
CA PHE A 293 -10.22 -5.07 45.73
C PHE A 293 -11.20 -5.74 46.73
N LEU A 294 -12.49 -5.82 46.37
CA LEU A 294 -13.55 -6.33 47.25
C LEU A 294 -14.03 -7.73 46.87
N GLN A 295 -13.41 -8.40 45.88
CA GLN A 295 -13.75 -9.81 45.59
C GLN A 295 -12.96 -10.72 46.55
N PRO A 296 -13.61 -11.43 47.45
CA PRO A 296 -12.92 -12.48 48.23
C PRO A 296 -12.51 -13.61 47.30
N THR A 297 -11.29 -14.07 47.47
CA THR A 297 -10.68 -15.25 46.82
C THR A 297 -11.50 -16.52 47.07
#